data_e4835e42e5b8c4dba367856b24d8bf1f
#
_entry.id   e4835e42e5b8c4dba367856b24d8bf1f
#
_cell.length_a   1.000
_cell.length_b   1.000
_cell.length_c   1.000
_cell.angle_alpha   90.00
_cell.angle_beta   90.00
_cell.angle_gamma   90.00
#
_symmetry.space_group_name_H-M   'P 1'
#
loop_
_entity.id
_entity.type
_entity.pdbx_description
1 polymer ?
#
loop_
_entity_poly.entity_id
_entity_poly.type
_entity_poly.pdbx_seq_one_letter_code
_entity_poly.pdbx_strand_id
1 'polypeptide(L)'
;MLIICNEHKYCVHLSKPKKKHEKMRDKIDFKKIIYQGELIGVLNFNLMIPVEDILIQKIDTHIRKHDNADTKKKKELLKKELEWCNEHARDLANTANVLYTKYASGEKFAAREQCLDFNRMEIECKKFAEKRITHRCQGVIKPRKTL
;
A
#
# COMPACT_ATOMS: atom_id res chain seq x y z
N MET A 1 0.32 2.53 2.82
CA MET A 1 -0.15 2.23 4.19
C MET A 1 -0.35 0.73 4.34
N LEU A 2 0.10 0.15 5.47
CA LEU A 2 -0.07 -1.27 5.79
C LEU A 2 -1.30 -1.48 6.64
N ILE A 3 -2.10 -2.49 6.30
CA ILE A 3 -3.32 -2.88 7.02
C ILE A 3 -3.31 -4.41 7.16
N ILE A 4 -3.92 -4.93 8.23
CA ILE A 4 -4.09 -6.36 8.42
C ILE A 4 -5.52 -6.74 8.08
N CYS A 5 -5.68 -7.66 7.12
CA CYS A 5 -6.95 -8.28 6.75
C CYS A 5 -6.80 -9.80 6.85
N ASN A 6 -7.61 -10.44 7.69
CA ASN A 6 -7.61 -11.90 7.87
C ASN A 6 -6.19 -12.49 8.02
N GLU A 7 -5.41 -11.94 8.98
CA GLU A 7 -4.01 -12.33 9.28
C GLU A 7 -2.97 -12.00 8.20
N HIS A 8 -3.37 -11.52 7.02
CA HIS A 8 -2.47 -11.04 5.98
C HIS A 8 -2.21 -9.54 6.09
N LYS A 9 -0.96 -9.14 5.86
CA LYS A 9 -0.61 -7.72 5.69
C LYS A 9 -0.92 -7.28 4.27
N TYR A 10 -1.61 -6.17 4.14
CA TYR A 10 -1.93 -5.55 2.85
C TYR A 10 -1.36 -4.15 2.73
N CYS A 11 -0.85 -3.83 1.55
CA CYS A 11 -0.51 -2.47 1.13
C CYS A 11 -1.66 -1.88 0.35
N VAL A 12 -2.23 -0.77 0.84
CA VAL A 12 -3.25 -0.01 0.10
C VAL A 12 -2.55 0.91 -0.89
N HIS A 13 -3.04 0.90 -2.13
CA HIS A 13 -2.49 1.69 -3.21
C HIS A 13 -2.83 3.18 -3.04
N LEU A 14 -1.80 4.00 -2.93
CA LEU A 14 -1.86 5.47 -2.90
C LEU A 14 -1.52 6.03 -4.28
N SER A 15 -2.34 6.92 -4.80
CA SER A 15 -2.10 7.57 -6.08
C SER A 15 -2.39 9.06 -6.05
N LYS A 16 -1.82 9.79 -7.01
CA LYS A 16 -2.10 11.21 -7.19
C LYS A 16 -3.56 11.42 -7.56
N PRO A 17 -4.20 12.48 -7.05
CA PRO A 17 -5.57 12.81 -7.42
C PRO A 17 -5.64 13.24 -8.89
N LYS A 18 -6.74 12.92 -9.53
CA LYS A 18 -7.10 13.38 -10.88
C LYS A 18 -8.34 14.26 -10.77
N LYS A 19 -8.57 15.14 -11.74
CA LYS A 19 -9.72 16.07 -11.78
C LYS A 19 -11.08 15.41 -11.51
N LYS A 20 -11.26 14.16 -11.98
CA LYS A 20 -12.48 13.37 -11.71
C LYS A 20 -12.68 13.07 -10.21
N HIS A 21 -11.60 12.95 -9.44
CA HIS A 21 -11.67 12.58 -8.02
C HIS A 21 -12.22 13.70 -7.14
N GLU A 22 -12.16 14.96 -7.59
CA GLU A 22 -12.72 16.10 -6.86
C GLU A 22 -14.24 15.92 -6.63
N LYS A 23 -14.95 15.43 -7.66
CA LYS A 23 -16.40 15.21 -7.64
C LYS A 23 -16.82 13.84 -7.10
N MET A 24 -15.89 12.89 -6.94
CA MET A 24 -16.21 11.56 -6.41
C MET A 24 -16.43 11.61 -4.89
N ARG A 25 -17.37 10.80 -4.42
CA ARG A 25 -17.56 10.54 -2.99
C ARG A 25 -16.71 9.36 -2.57
N ASP A 26 -16.36 9.30 -1.30
CA ASP A 26 -15.75 8.12 -0.70
C ASP A 26 -16.66 6.90 -0.85
N LYS A 27 -16.04 5.75 -1.11
CA LYS A 27 -16.71 4.46 -1.29
C LYS A 27 -15.94 3.38 -0.53
N ILE A 28 -16.48 2.16 -0.50
CA ILE A 28 -15.83 1.02 0.12
C ILE A 28 -14.44 0.69 -0.50
N ASP A 29 -14.25 1.00 -1.77
CA ASP A 29 -13.05 0.72 -2.56
C ASP A 29 -12.17 1.95 -2.78
N PHE A 30 -12.63 3.14 -2.34
CA PHE A 30 -12.00 4.42 -2.66
C PHE A 30 -12.16 5.45 -1.54
N LYS A 31 -11.06 6.08 -1.13
CA LYS A 31 -11.04 7.19 -0.17
C LYS A 31 -10.18 8.34 -0.66
N LYS A 32 -10.62 9.57 -0.42
CA LYS A 32 -9.86 10.79 -0.68
C LYS A 32 -9.01 11.16 0.52
N ILE A 33 -7.79 11.64 0.27
CA ILE A 33 -6.94 12.26 1.29
C ILE A 33 -7.09 13.76 1.15
N ILE A 34 -7.81 14.37 2.09
CA ILE A 34 -8.03 15.81 2.15
C ILE A 34 -7.24 16.36 3.33
N TYR A 35 -6.22 17.15 3.04
CA TYR A 35 -5.35 17.77 4.03
C TYR A 35 -5.53 19.29 3.97
N GLN A 36 -5.95 19.90 5.08
CA GLN A 36 -6.23 21.34 5.16
C GLN A 36 -7.14 21.88 4.04
N GLY A 37 -8.16 21.08 3.67
CA GLY A 37 -9.13 21.46 2.62
C GLY A 37 -8.68 21.16 1.19
N GLU A 38 -7.45 20.68 0.97
CA GLU A 38 -6.92 20.35 -0.35
C GLU A 38 -6.91 18.83 -0.58
N LEU A 39 -7.32 18.40 -1.77
CA LEU A 39 -7.24 17.01 -2.20
C LEU A 39 -5.80 16.69 -2.62
N ILE A 40 -5.04 16.01 -1.76
CA ILE A 40 -3.63 15.72 -1.97
C ILE A 40 -3.34 14.31 -2.47
N GLY A 41 -4.23 13.35 -2.21
CA GLY A 41 -4.05 11.96 -2.60
C GLY A 41 -5.36 11.18 -2.65
N VAL A 42 -5.31 9.96 -3.16
CA VAL A 42 -6.43 9.01 -3.14
C VAL A 42 -5.94 7.60 -2.82
N LEU A 43 -6.71 6.89 -2.01
CA LEU A 43 -6.48 5.50 -1.63
C LEU A 43 -7.44 4.60 -2.41
N ASN A 44 -6.89 3.59 -3.08
CA ASN A 44 -7.63 2.62 -3.86
C ASN A 44 -7.54 1.24 -3.19
N PHE A 45 -8.56 0.87 -2.45
CA PHE A 45 -8.60 -0.39 -1.69
C PHE A 45 -8.83 -1.61 -2.59
N ASN A 46 -9.53 -1.42 -3.71
CA ASN A 46 -9.69 -2.47 -4.73
C ASN A 46 -8.37 -2.93 -5.36
N LEU A 47 -7.32 -2.10 -5.26
CA LEU A 47 -5.96 -2.38 -5.74
C LEU A 47 -4.99 -2.70 -4.59
N MET A 48 -5.47 -3.00 -3.39
CA MET A 48 -4.59 -3.39 -2.30
C MET A 48 -3.96 -4.75 -2.60
N ILE A 49 -2.69 -4.91 -2.23
CA ILE A 49 -1.91 -6.13 -2.47
C ILE A 49 -1.41 -6.71 -1.15
N PRO A 50 -1.41 -8.04 -0.99
CA PRO A 50 -0.78 -8.67 0.17
C PRO A 50 0.74 -8.49 0.11
N VAL A 51 1.36 -8.37 1.28
CA VAL A 51 2.81 -8.18 1.38
C VAL A 51 3.39 -8.94 2.56
N GLU A 52 4.58 -9.51 2.36
CA GLU A 52 5.42 -10.07 3.43
C GLU A 52 6.49 -9.06 3.83
N ASP A 53 6.95 -9.11 5.08
CA ASP A 53 7.92 -8.14 5.61
C ASP A 53 9.18 -8.00 4.76
N ILE A 54 9.64 -9.11 4.18
CA ILE A 54 10.82 -9.13 3.30
C ILE A 54 10.62 -8.33 2.00
N LEU A 55 9.38 -8.05 1.61
CA LEU A 55 9.02 -7.33 0.39
C LEU A 55 8.80 -5.83 0.65
N ILE A 56 8.79 -5.42 1.92
CA ILE A 56 8.51 -4.04 2.31
C ILE A 56 9.80 -3.22 2.32
N GLN A 57 9.78 -2.09 1.64
CA GLN A 57 10.84 -1.09 1.73
C GLN A 57 10.26 0.19 2.33
N LYS A 58 10.88 0.67 3.41
CA LYS A 58 10.51 1.95 4.02
C LYS A 58 10.88 3.10 3.09
N ILE A 59 9.96 4.04 2.92
CA ILE A 59 10.22 5.28 2.19
C ILE A 59 10.85 6.28 3.14
N ASP A 60 11.98 6.88 2.72
CA ASP A 60 12.63 7.96 3.47
C ASP A 60 11.91 9.30 3.17
N THR A 61 11.22 9.81 4.16
CA THR A 61 10.54 11.12 4.11
C THR A 61 11.37 12.26 4.68
N HIS A 62 12.60 11.98 5.14
CA HIS A 62 13.48 13.00 5.70
C HIS A 62 14.05 13.90 4.60
N ILE A 63 13.81 15.21 4.72
CA ILE A 63 14.31 16.21 3.76
C ILE A 63 15.77 16.52 4.08
N ARG A 64 16.65 16.34 3.11
CA ARG A 64 18.10 16.57 3.24
C ARG A 64 18.50 17.85 2.52
N LYS A 65 19.62 18.44 2.93
CA LYS A 65 20.13 19.68 2.32
C LYS A 65 20.40 19.57 0.82
N HIS A 66 20.86 18.39 0.37
CA HIS A 66 21.20 18.12 -1.04
C HIS A 66 20.01 17.63 -1.90
N ASP A 67 18.83 17.45 -1.30
CA ASP A 67 17.64 17.10 -2.08
C ASP A 67 17.29 18.24 -3.04
N ASN A 68 17.02 17.90 -4.31
CA ASN A 68 16.53 18.88 -5.27
C ASN A 68 15.09 19.30 -4.95
N ALA A 69 14.59 20.34 -5.60
CA ALA A 69 13.27 20.92 -5.34
C ALA A 69 12.13 19.88 -5.52
N ASP A 70 12.22 19.03 -6.54
CA ASP A 70 11.19 18.02 -6.81
C ASP A 70 11.19 16.91 -5.75
N THR A 71 12.36 16.47 -5.31
CA THR A 71 12.50 15.50 -4.22
C THR A 71 11.96 16.05 -2.92
N LYS A 72 12.24 17.29 -2.59
CA LYS A 72 11.70 17.97 -1.40
C LYS A 72 10.17 18.01 -1.44
N LYS A 73 9.58 18.47 -2.55
CA LYS A 73 8.12 18.51 -2.73
C LYS A 73 7.48 17.13 -2.60
N LYS A 74 8.10 16.08 -3.16
CA LYS A 74 7.61 14.70 -3.02
C LYS A 74 7.64 14.22 -1.57
N LYS A 75 8.71 14.49 -0.85
CA LYS A 75 8.85 14.11 0.56
C LYS A 75 7.86 14.86 1.45
N GLU A 76 7.65 16.15 1.20
CA GLU A 76 6.64 16.96 1.90
C GLU A 76 5.22 16.43 1.66
N LEU A 77 4.89 16.11 0.41
CA LEU A 77 3.60 15.52 0.07
C LEU A 77 3.38 14.19 0.78
N LEU A 78 4.35 13.26 0.68
CA LEU A 78 4.30 11.96 1.36
C LEU A 78 4.15 12.11 2.87
N LYS A 79 4.80 13.08 3.48
CA LYS A 79 4.68 13.35 4.91
C LYS A 79 3.26 13.75 5.30
N LYS A 80 2.63 14.66 4.54
CA LYS A 80 1.23 15.06 4.74
C LYS A 80 0.26 13.90 4.54
N GLU A 81 0.46 13.09 3.50
CA GLU A 81 -0.34 11.90 3.22
C GLU A 81 -0.23 10.86 4.34
N LEU A 82 0.99 10.62 4.87
CA LEU A 82 1.21 9.72 6.00
C LEU A 82 0.59 10.23 7.30
N GLU A 83 0.71 11.53 7.59
CA GLU A 83 0.09 12.17 8.74
C GLU A 83 -1.42 11.95 8.71
N TRP A 84 -2.06 12.28 7.59
CA TRP A 84 -3.49 12.06 7.40
C TRP A 84 -3.88 10.57 7.54
N CYS A 85 -3.11 9.66 6.94
CA CYS A 85 -3.36 8.23 7.06
C CYS A 85 -3.25 7.73 8.50
N ASN A 86 -2.30 8.25 9.29
CA ASN A 86 -2.14 7.88 10.69
C ASN A 86 -3.32 8.38 11.54
N GLU A 87 -3.78 9.60 11.31
CA GLU A 87 -4.96 10.15 11.99
C GLU A 87 -6.24 9.36 11.69
N HIS A 88 -6.36 8.79 10.47
CA HIS A 88 -7.51 8.02 10.02
C HIS A 88 -7.28 6.50 10.03
N ALA A 89 -6.21 6.02 10.65
CA ALA A 89 -5.76 4.63 10.56
C ALA A 89 -6.85 3.59 10.89
N ARG A 90 -7.66 3.84 11.91
CA ARG A 90 -8.75 2.95 12.33
C ARG A 90 -9.86 2.85 11.26
N ASP A 91 -10.28 3.98 10.69
CA ASP A 91 -11.31 4.01 9.64
C ASP A 91 -10.82 3.35 8.36
N LEU A 92 -9.56 3.59 8.00
CA LEU A 92 -8.94 2.99 6.82
C LEU A 92 -8.78 1.47 6.97
N ALA A 93 -8.38 1.00 8.16
CA ALA A 93 -8.30 -0.44 8.46
C ALA A 93 -9.68 -1.08 8.40
N ASN A 94 -10.71 -0.45 8.95
CA ASN A 94 -12.09 -0.93 8.87
C ASN A 94 -12.58 -1.00 7.42
N THR A 95 -12.33 0.04 6.61
CA THR A 95 -12.69 0.06 5.18
C THR A 95 -12.06 -1.11 4.42
N ALA A 96 -10.76 -1.36 4.62
CA ALA A 96 -10.05 -2.46 3.99
C ALA A 96 -10.62 -3.83 4.40
N ASN A 97 -10.87 -4.02 5.70
CA ASN A 97 -11.42 -5.28 6.22
C ASN A 97 -12.84 -5.54 5.72
N VAL A 98 -13.70 -4.52 5.64
CA VAL A 98 -15.05 -4.66 5.09
C VAL A 98 -15.00 -5.04 3.61
N LEU A 99 -14.14 -4.39 2.81
CA LEU A 99 -13.97 -4.73 1.40
C LEU A 99 -13.46 -6.17 1.24
N TYR A 100 -12.41 -6.54 1.99
CA TYR A 100 -11.83 -7.88 1.96
C TYR A 100 -12.87 -8.96 2.32
N THR A 101 -13.62 -8.76 3.40
CA THR A 101 -14.65 -9.71 3.87
C THR A 101 -15.76 -9.89 2.83
N LYS A 102 -16.25 -8.80 2.24
CA LYS A 102 -17.25 -8.87 1.16
C LYS A 102 -16.71 -9.58 -0.08
N TYR A 103 -15.46 -9.35 -0.42
CA TYR A 103 -14.81 -10.04 -1.53
C TYR A 103 -14.68 -11.55 -1.25
N ALA A 104 -14.14 -11.92 -0.09
CA ALA A 104 -13.89 -13.30 0.33
C ALA A 104 -15.19 -14.12 0.49
N SER A 105 -16.28 -13.51 0.98
CA SER A 105 -17.60 -14.17 1.11
C SER A 105 -18.32 -14.39 -0.22
N GLY A 106 -17.81 -13.90 -1.34
CA GLY A 106 -18.48 -14.00 -2.63
C GLY A 106 -19.64 -13.02 -2.83
N GLU A 107 -19.84 -12.08 -1.89
CA GLU A 107 -20.90 -11.07 -1.97
C GLU A 107 -20.79 -10.25 -3.26
N LYS A 108 -21.93 -9.97 -3.90
CA LYS A 108 -22.00 -9.09 -5.07
C LYS A 108 -22.04 -7.63 -4.60
N PHE A 109 -21.11 -6.81 -5.08
CA PHE A 109 -21.09 -5.37 -4.87
C PHE A 109 -20.46 -4.65 -6.09
N ALA A 110 -20.80 -3.40 -6.28
CA ALA A 110 -20.47 -2.66 -7.51
C ALA A 110 -18.97 -2.63 -7.87
N ALA A 111 -18.07 -2.59 -6.87
CA ALA A 111 -16.63 -2.54 -7.10
C ALA A 111 -15.97 -3.93 -7.20
N ARG A 112 -16.71 -5.04 -7.05
CA ARG A 112 -16.12 -6.37 -6.98
C ARG A 112 -15.29 -6.75 -8.22
N GLU A 113 -15.80 -6.46 -9.40
CA GLU A 113 -15.11 -6.77 -10.67
C GLU A 113 -13.84 -5.92 -10.88
N GLN A 114 -13.73 -4.81 -10.15
CA GLN A 114 -12.56 -3.93 -10.19
C GLN A 114 -11.52 -4.29 -9.12
N CYS A 115 -11.85 -5.20 -8.20
CA CYS A 115 -10.90 -5.69 -7.21
C CYS A 115 -9.88 -6.62 -7.85
N LEU A 116 -8.66 -6.58 -7.36
CA LEU A 116 -7.69 -7.64 -7.60
C LEU A 116 -8.21 -8.96 -7.00
N ASP A 117 -7.81 -10.07 -7.57
CA ASP A 117 -8.06 -11.38 -6.98
C ASP A 117 -7.19 -11.58 -5.74
N PHE A 118 -7.73 -11.21 -4.57
CA PHE A 118 -7.00 -11.22 -3.31
C PHE A 118 -6.48 -12.62 -2.96
N ASN A 119 -7.28 -13.67 -3.16
CA ASN A 119 -6.88 -15.04 -2.87
C ASN A 119 -5.67 -15.46 -3.73
N ARG A 120 -5.72 -15.19 -5.03
CA ARG A 120 -4.63 -15.47 -5.95
C ARG A 120 -3.38 -14.66 -5.59
N MET A 121 -3.56 -13.37 -5.26
CA MET A 121 -2.46 -12.49 -4.88
C MET A 121 -1.78 -12.94 -3.59
N GLU A 122 -2.50 -13.48 -2.61
CA GLU A 122 -1.93 -14.03 -1.37
C GLU A 122 -1.02 -15.23 -1.66
N ILE A 123 -1.47 -16.13 -2.54
CA ILE A 123 -0.67 -17.30 -2.97
C ILE A 123 0.60 -16.85 -3.68
N GLU A 124 0.49 -15.93 -4.62
CA GLU A 124 1.64 -15.42 -5.38
C GLU A 124 2.61 -14.61 -4.50
N CYS A 125 2.10 -13.86 -3.54
CA CYS A 125 2.93 -13.13 -2.56
C CYS A 125 3.81 -14.07 -1.75
N LYS A 126 3.26 -15.16 -1.21
CA LYS A 126 4.02 -16.18 -0.47
C LYS A 126 5.12 -16.80 -1.33
N LYS A 127 4.78 -17.25 -2.55
CA LYS A 127 5.78 -17.81 -3.49
C LYS A 127 6.91 -16.83 -3.80
N PHE A 128 6.58 -15.56 -3.97
CA PHE A 128 7.57 -14.53 -4.26
C PHE A 128 8.49 -14.24 -3.07
N ALA A 129 7.93 -14.20 -1.87
CA ALA A 129 8.69 -14.03 -0.63
C ALA A 129 9.66 -15.21 -0.40
N GLU A 130 9.21 -16.45 -0.59
CA GLU A 130 10.04 -17.66 -0.49
C GLU A 130 11.24 -17.63 -1.45
N LYS A 131 11.00 -17.27 -2.72
CA LYS A 131 12.07 -17.09 -3.71
C LYS A 131 13.11 -16.05 -3.26
N ARG A 132 12.65 -14.93 -2.70
CA ARG A 132 13.55 -13.88 -2.19
C ARG A 132 14.41 -14.34 -1.02
N ILE A 133 13.84 -15.14 -0.11
CA ILE A 133 14.57 -15.72 1.02
C ILE A 133 15.66 -16.67 0.49
N THR A 134 15.30 -17.57 -0.43
CA THR A 134 16.25 -18.54 -1.03
C THR A 134 17.41 -17.82 -1.71
N HIS A 135 17.15 -16.79 -2.50
CA HIS A 135 18.22 -16.02 -3.15
C HIS A 135 19.13 -15.28 -2.17
N ARG A 136 18.61 -14.77 -1.05
CA ARG A 136 19.42 -14.15 0.00
C ARG A 136 20.34 -15.17 0.67
N CYS A 137 19.85 -16.36 0.97
CA CYS A 137 20.67 -17.43 1.58
C CYS A 137 21.79 -17.90 0.64
N GLN A 138 21.53 -17.98 -0.67
CA GLN A 138 22.55 -18.38 -1.66
C GLN A 138 23.61 -17.28 -1.90
N GLY A 139 23.28 -16.00 -1.71
CA GLY A 139 24.22 -14.89 -1.85
C GLY A 139 25.20 -14.73 -0.69
N VAL A 140 24.99 -15.39 0.44
CA VAL A 140 25.85 -15.32 1.64
C VAL A 140 26.97 -16.35 1.61
N ILE A 141 26.90 -17.40 0.76
CA ILE A 141 27.91 -18.43 0.64
C ILE A 141 28.84 -18.13 -0.55
N LYS A 142 29.65 -17.08 -0.44
CA LYS A 142 30.93 -17.02 -1.19
C LYS A 142 32.04 -17.49 -0.25
N PRO A 143 32.68 -18.65 -0.51
CA PRO A 143 33.84 -19.04 0.27
C PRO A 143 34.93 -17.99 0.08
N ARG A 144 35.45 -17.44 1.18
CA ARG A 144 36.71 -16.67 1.14
C ARG A 144 37.77 -17.58 0.54
N LYS A 145 38.29 -17.22 -0.63
CA LYS A 145 39.54 -17.81 -1.13
C LYS A 145 40.63 -17.45 -0.13
N THR A 146 41.05 -18.42 0.65
CA THR A 146 42.31 -18.37 1.38
C THR A 146 43.42 -18.40 0.35
N LEU A 147 44.26 -17.38 0.36
CA LEU A 147 45.59 -17.35 -0.26
C LEU A 147 46.57 -18.16 0.60
#